data_d5f310e7713c6e598896374a930aabd3
#
_entry.id   d5f310e7713c6e598896374a930aabd3
#
_cell.length_a   1.000
_cell.length_b   1.000
_cell.length_c   1.000
_cell.angle_alpha   90.00
_cell.angle_beta   90.00
_cell.angle_gamma   90.00
#
_symmetry.space_group_name_H-M   'P 1'
#
loop_
_entity.id
_entity.type
_entity.pdbx_description
1 polymer ?
#
loop_
_entity_poly.entity_id
_entity_poly.type
_entity_poly.pdbx_seq_one_letter_code
_entity_poly.pdbx_strand_id
1 'polypeptide(L)' 'GYPRGLAGKNIPFGARILALVTDYVAMIHERPYREAMTMEEACQLLQEESGKRYDPEFVVLFLEFLKMKDTRDT' A
#
# COMPACT_ATOMS: atom_id res chain seq x y z
N GLY A 1 -11.11 6.39 -9.79
CA GLY A 1 -10.74 5.00 -9.75
C GLY A 1 -9.25 4.81 -9.92
N TYR A 2 -8.87 3.61 -10.12
CA TYR A 2 -7.48 3.30 -10.39
C TYR A 2 -7.02 4.15 -11.56
N PRO A 3 -5.97 4.94 -11.40
CA PRO A 3 -5.58 5.90 -12.42
C PRO A 3 -5.15 5.20 -13.70
N ARG A 4 -5.93 5.33 -14.72
CA ARG A 4 -5.70 4.59 -15.92
C ARG A 4 -4.86 5.28 -16.95
N GLY A 5 -5.06 6.56 -17.10
CA GLY A 5 -4.32 7.30 -18.10
C GLY A 5 -2.83 7.25 -17.87
N LEU A 6 -2.45 7.49 -16.64
CA LEU A 6 -1.04 7.50 -16.27
C LEU A 6 -0.62 6.20 -15.66
N ALA A 7 -1.54 5.52 -15.04
CA ALA A 7 -1.24 4.27 -14.38
C ALA A 7 -1.66 3.14 -15.26
N GLY A 8 -1.97 2.05 -14.68
CA GLY A 8 -2.36 0.89 -15.41
C GLY A 8 -1.23 0.38 -16.24
N LYS A 9 -1.46 0.21 -17.50
CA LYS A 9 -0.50 -0.45 -18.36
C LYS A 9 0.76 0.34 -18.58
N ASN A 10 0.67 1.65 -18.51
CA ASN A 10 1.81 2.48 -18.88
C ASN A 10 2.78 2.72 -17.75
N ILE A 11 2.40 2.36 -16.55
CA ILE A 11 3.27 2.53 -15.39
C ILE A 11 4.05 1.25 -15.18
N PRO A 12 5.37 1.34 -15.11
CA PRO A 12 6.17 0.13 -14.90
C PRO A 12 5.76 -0.61 -13.63
N PHE A 13 5.88 -1.92 -13.70
CA PHE A 13 5.54 -2.79 -12.60
C PHE A 13 6.20 -2.34 -11.30
N GLY A 14 7.53 -2.10 -11.36
CA GLY A 14 8.26 -1.70 -10.17
C GLY A 14 7.77 -0.38 -9.59
N ALA A 15 7.38 0.54 -10.47
CA ALA A 15 6.92 1.83 -9.99
C ALA A 15 5.59 1.71 -9.24
N ARG A 16 4.74 0.81 -9.69
CA ARG A 16 3.46 0.61 -9.02
C ARG A 16 3.63 0.00 -7.64
N ILE A 17 4.55 -0.94 -7.54
CA ILE A 17 4.85 -1.54 -6.25
C ILE A 17 5.49 -0.52 -5.33
N LEU A 18 6.41 0.26 -5.86
CA LEU A 18 7.11 1.26 -5.07
C LEU A 18 6.14 2.31 -4.51
N ALA A 19 5.18 2.71 -5.33
CA ALA A 19 4.19 3.69 -4.88
C ALA A 19 3.39 3.16 -3.71
N LEU A 20 2.97 1.92 -3.79
CA LEU A 20 2.20 1.29 -2.72
C LEU A 20 3.02 1.21 -1.44
N VAL A 21 4.25 0.73 -1.54
CA VAL A 21 5.11 0.58 -0.37
C VAL A 21 5.43 1.94 0.24
N THR A 22 5.72 2.91 -0.61
CA THR A 22 6.04 4.25 -0.13
C THR A 22 4.87 4.85 0.64
N ASP A 23 3.67 4.67 0.12
CA ASP A 23 2.48 5.19 0.81
C ASP A 23 2.28 4.47 2.14
N TYR A 24 2.50 3.16 2.17
CA TYR A 24 2.36 2.42 3.40
C TYR A 24 3.35 2.91 4.45
N VAL A 25 4.60 3.08 4.05
CA VAL A 25 5.62 3.56 4.98
C VAL A 25 5.24 4.93 5.52
N ALA A 26 4.73 5.79 4.65
CA ALA A 26 4.31 7.13 5.08
C ALA A 26 3.17 7.05 6.09
N MET A 27 2.28 6.09 5.93
CA MET A 27 1.14 5.96 6.83
C MET A 27 1.56 5.58 8.24
N ILE A 28 2.55 4.71 8.37
CA ILE A 28 2.95 4.20 9.68
C ILE A 28 4.01 5.04 10.37
N HIS A 29 4.42 6.12 9.74
CA HIS A 29 5.40 7.03 10.35
C HIS A 29 4.75 8.36 10.67
N GLU A 30 5.19 8.97 11.76
CA GLU A 30 4.68 10.27 12.16
C GLU A 30 5.06 11.35 11.18
N ARG A 31 4.16 12.28 11.01
CA ARG A 31 4.38 13.45 10.19
C ARG A 31 4.09 14.68 11.02
N PRO A 32 4.64 15.84 10.65
CA PRO A 32 4.40 17.06 11.43
C PRO A 32 2.94 17.42 11.60
N TYR A 33 2.10 16.97 10.69
CA TYR A 33 0.69 17.33 10.70
C TYR A 33 -0.22 16.12 10.82
N ARG A 34 0.33 14.97 11.16
CA ARG A 34 -0.48 13.75 11.22
C ARG A 34 0.22 12.69 12.05
N GLU A 35 -0.54 12.03 12.90
CA GLU A 35 -0.03 10.93 13.69
C GLU A 35 0.15 9.68 12.83
N ALA A 36 1.05 8.82 13.27
CA ALA A 36 1.27 7.56 12.59
C ALA A 36 0.05 6.66 12.75
N MET A 37 -0.25 5.92 11.70
CA MET A 37 -1.29 4.91 11.76
C MET A 37 -0.71 3.62 12.29
N THR A 38 -1.57 2.79 12.89
CA THR A 38 -1.16 1.45 13.22
C THR A 38 -1.09 0.66 11.92
N MET A 39 -0.41 -0.49 11.99
CA MET A 39 -0.32 -1.35 10.81
C MET A 39 -1.73 -1.75 10.35
N GLU A 40 -2.61 -2.04 11.31
CA GLU A 40 -3.97 -2.44 10.95
C GLU A 40 -4.72 -1.32 10.24
N GLU A 41 -4.58 -0.10 10.74
CA GLU A 41 -5.24 1.04 10.10
C GLU A 41 -4.72 1.25 8.70
N ALA A 42 -3.41 1.14 8.52
CA ALA A 42 -2.82 1.33 7.20
C ALA A 42 -3.29 0.24 6.25
N CYS A 43 -3.33 -1.00 6.72
CA CYS A 43 -3.78 -2.10 5.88
C CYS A 43 -5.24 -1.90 5.46
N GLN A 44 -6.06 -1.42 6.37
CA GLN A 44 -7.45 -1.18 6.03
C GLN A 44 -7.57 -0.10 4.97
N LEU A 45 -6.77 0.95 5.09
CA LEU A 45 -6.81 2.03 4.11
C LEU A 45 -6.37 1.52 2.73
N LEU A 46 -5.33 0.68 2.70
CA LEU A 46 -4.89 0.11 1.44
C LEU A 46 -6.01 -0.70 0.79
N GLN A 47 -6.75 -1.45 1.59
CA GLN A 47 -7.86 -2.24 1.06
C GLN A 47 -8.96 -1.34 0.51
N GLU A 48 -9.23 -0.25 1.20
CA GLU A 48 -10.27 0.68 0.75
C GLU A 48 -9.89 1.34 -0.56
N GLU A 49 -8.61 1.57 -0.77
CA GLU A 49 -8.13 2.22 -1.97
C GLU A 49 -7.75 1.23 -3.06
N SER A 50 -7.92 -0.04 -2.80
CA SER A 50 -7.64 -1.09 -3.78
C SER A 50 -8.56 -0.91 -4.98
N GLY A 51 -7.97 -0.91 -6.15
CA GLY A 51 -8.73 -0.69 -7.37
C GLY A 51 -9.01 0.77 -7.66
N LYS A 52 -8.64 1.65 -6.73
CA LYS A 52 -8.80 3.09 -6.92
C LYS A 52 -7.46 3.76 -7.10
N ARG A 53 -6.64 3.75 -6.07
CA ARG A 53 -5.29 4.31 -6.12
C ARG A 53 -4.24 3.25 -6.35
N TYR A 54 -4.51 2.02 -5.96
CA TYR A 54 -3.53 0.95 -6.01
C TYR A 54 -4.04 -0.21 -6.83
N ASP A 55 -3.13 -0.90 -7.47
CA ASP A 55 -3.43 -2.12 -8.21
C ASP A 55 -3.92 -3.17 -7.21
N PRO A 56 -5.13 -3.72 -7.43
CA PRO A 56 -5.69 -4.69 -6.48
C PRO A 56 -4.78 -5.91 -6.24
N GLU A 57 -4.13 -6.39 -7.28
CA GLU A 57 -3.23 -7.53 -7.13
C GLU A 57 -2.08 -7.22 -6.20
N PHE A 58 -1.53 -6.03 -6.34
CA PHE A 58 -0.40 -5.64 -5.51
C PHE A 58 -0.82 -5.44 -4.07
N VAL A 59 -2.04 -4.92 -3.85
CA VAL A 59 -2.54 -4.77 -2.50
C VAL A 59 -2.63 -6.13 -1.82
N VAL A 60 -3.21 -7.11 -2.51
CA VAL A 60 -3.32 -8.45 -1.95
C VAL A 60 -1.96 -9.02 -1.62
N LEU A 61 -1.03 -8.93 -2.56
CA LEU A 61 0.32 -9.46 -2.34
C LEU A 61 1.03 -8.78 -1.19
N PHE A 62 0.88 -7.47 -1.11
CA PHE A 62 1.56 -6.72 -0.04
C PHE A 62 0.98 -7.07 1.33
N LEU A 63 -0.34 -7.19 1.41
CA LEU A 63 -0.96 -7.55 2.68
C LEU A 63 -0.54 -8.94 3.11
N GLU A 64 -0.40 -9.85 2.17
CA GLU A 64 0.07 -11.19 2.48
C GLU A 64 1.51 -11.18 2.95
N PHE A 65 2.31 -10.34 2.32
CA PHE A 65 3.70 -10.19 2.73
C PHE A 65 3.79 -9.69 4.17
N LEU A 66 2.97 -8.70 4.51
CA LEU A 66 2.98 -8.18 5.87
C LEU A 66 2.57 -9.23 6.89
N LYS A 67 1.60 -10.04 6.51
CA LYS A 67 1.12 -11.11 7.39
C LYS A 67 2.22 -12.13 7.65
N MET A 68 2.93 -12.51 6.60
CA MET A 68 4.02 -13.46 6.74
C MET A 68 5.13 -12.92 7.62
N LYS A 69 5.46 -11.66 7.40
CA LYS A 69 6.53 -11.04 8.17
C LYS A 69 6.15 -10.97 9.65
N ASP A 70 4.91 -10.64 9.95
CA ASP A 70 4.45 -10.56 11.32
C ASP A 70 4.54 -11.92 11.99
N THR A 71 4.15 -12.96 11.28
CA THR A 71 4.20 -14.31 11.80
C THR A 71 5.64 -14.73 12.11
N ARG A 72 6.55 -14.35 11.24
CA ARG A 72 7.96 -14.73 11.43
C ARG A 72 8.58 -14.03 12.61
N ASP A 73 8.11 -12.84 12.91
CA ASP A 73 8.69 -12.07 14.00
C ASP A 73 8.25 -12.58 15.37
N THR A 74 7.22 -13.37 15.40
CA THR A 74 6.82 -13.98 16.66
C THR A 74 7.47 -15.33 16.84
#